data_34ebc636bf47a89b5201be3146091f9c
#
_entry.id   34ebc636bf47a89b5201be3146091f9c
#
_cell.length_a   1.000
_cell.length_b   1.000
_cell.length_c   1.000
_cell.angle_alpha   90.00
_cell.angle_beta   90.00
_cell.angle_gamma   90.00
#
_symmetry.space_group_name_H-M   'P 1'
#
loop_
_entity.id
_entity.type
_entity.pdbx_description
1 polymer ?
#
loop_
_entity_poly.entity_id
_entity_poly.type
_entity_poly.pdbx_seq_one_letter_code
_entity_poly.pdbx_strand_id
1 'polypeptide(L)'
;MLNNRRIAVVLPAYNAAKTLRRTIEDFPPGIVDDIILTDDASRDNTVEVSQELGLATIRHLENRGYGGNQKTCYTAALERGADIVVMVHPDYQYTPKLITAMASMIAYDEFDFVLASRILCGSALKGGMPLYKYVSNRALTFAQNVLIEQKISEYHTGYRAWSREVLERLPLRACSDDFVFDNEMVVQAIQFGFRVGEISCPTKYFQEASSINFTRSVTYGLGVLETAIMFRLKRLGLAEPGFLDDDPGKRLAGPDFKAPPQKAPVAAMAALAGVAVVGAWLGIRLLRAAFRG
;
A
#
# COMPACT_ATOMS: atom_id res chain seq x y z
N MET A 1 -17.79 -2.86 14.18
CA MET A 1 -18.31 -3.76 13.09
C MET A 1 -19.17 -2.99 12.10
N LEU A 2 -19.06 -3.28 10.83
CA LEU A 2 -19.88 -2.74 9.76
C LEU A 2 -20.36 -3.91 8.89
N ASN A 3 -21.69 -4.04 8.69
CA ASN A 3 -22.30 -5.15 7.95
C ASN A 3 -21.79 -6.54 8.41
N ASN A 4 -21.73 -6.77 9.73
CA ASN A 4 -21.19 -7.97 10.39
C ASN A 4 -19.72 -8.30 10.05
N ARG A 5 -18.98 -7.36 9.45
CA ARG A 5 -17.53 -7.49 9.19
C ARG A 5 -16.74 -6.82 10.32
N ARG A 6 -15.75 -7.51 10.84
CA ARG A 6 -14.81 -7.01 11.85
C ARG A 6 -13.74 -6.15 11.20
N ILE A 7 -13.59 -4.90 11.69
CA ILE A 7 -12.67 -3.91 11.13
C ILE A 7 -11.48 -3.72 12.07
N ALA A 8 -10.28 -4.04 11.60
CA ALA A 8 -9.05 -3.67 12.27
C ALA A 8 -8.39 -2.47 11.58
N VAL A 9 -7.86 -1.54 12.37
CA VAL A 9 -6.97 -0.50 11.88
C VAL A 9 -5.55 -0.86 12.27
N VAL A 10 -4.63 -0.81 11.30
CA VAL A 10 -3.22 -1.07 11.53
C VAL A 10 -2.40 0.21 11.34
N LEU A 11 -1.45 0.42 12.23
CA LEU A 11 -0.62 1.62 12.34
C LEU A 11 0.86 1.21 12.27
N PRO A 12 1.47 1.18 11.07
CA PRO A 12 2.92 1.01 10.97
C PRO A 12 3.61 2.27 11.49
N ALA A 13 4.30 2.16 12.63
CA ALA A 13 4.86 3.29 13.36
C ALA A 13 6.40 3.28 13.38
N TYR A 14 6.98 4.46 13.19
CA TYR A 14 8.38 4.76 13.45
C TYR A 14 8.52 6.22 13.85
N ASN A 15 8.90 6.49 15.12
CA ASN A 15 9.00 7.83 15.70
C ASN A 15 7.71 8.66 15.56
N ALA A 16 6.58 8.10 15.99
CA ALA A 16 5.25 8.69 15.83
C ALA A 16 4.65 9.26 17.13
N ALA A 17 5.41 9.33 18.24
CA ALA A 17 4.91 9.74 19.56
C ALA A 17 4.13 11.06 19.53
N LYS A 18 4.56 12.05 18.71
CA LYS A 18 3.95 13.39 18.65
C LYS A 18 2.57 13.42 18.00
N THR A 19 2.26 12.48 17.12
CA THR A 19 1.08 12.51 16.26
C THR A 19 0.10 11.39 16.56
N LEU A 20 0.56 10.30 17.19
CA LEU A 20 -0.22 9.09 17.42
C LEU A 20 -1.53 9.37 18.18
N ARG A 21 -1.47 10.09 19.31
CA ARG A 21 -2.67 10.40 20.13
C ARG A 21 -3.74 11.10 19.31
N ARG A 22 -3.35 12.16 18.59
CA ARG A 22 -4.25 12.91 17.71
C ARG A 22 -4.83 12.04 16.59
N THR A 23 -4.04 11.11 16.06
CA THR A 23 -4.51 10.19 15.01
C THR A 23 -5.62 9.29 15.55
N ILE A 24 -5.47 8.76 16.77
CA ILE A 24 -6.47 7.89 17.41
C ILE A 24 -7.74 8.65 17.80
N GLU A 25 -7.61 9.89 18.30
CA GLU A 25 -8.74 10.73 18.70
C GLU A 25 -9.71 11.04 17.54
N ASP A 26 -9.21 11.05 16.30
CA ASP A 26 -10.03 11.30 15.09
C ASP A 26 -10.62 10.01 14.48
N PHE A 27 -10.46 8.84 15.12
CA PHE A 27 -11.09 7.62 14.64
C PHE A 27 -12.63 7.67 14.77
N PRO A 28 -13.37 7.20 13.77
CA PRO A 28 -14.84 7.18 13.85
C PRO A 28 -15.29 6.24 14.97
N PRO A 29 -16.16 6.73 15.89
CA PRO A 29 -16.61 5.94 17.03
C PRO A 29 -17.48 4.75 16.59
N GLY A 30 -17.29 3.59 17.26
CA GLY A 30 -18.14 2.40 17.07
C GLY A 30 -17.91 1.63 15.76
N ILE A 31 -16.96 2.04 14.92
CA ILE A 31 -16.68 1.39 13.63
C ILE A 31 -15.47 0.45 13.73
N VAL A 32 -14.41 0.89 14.39
CA VAL A 32 -13.16 0.13 14.54
C VAL A 32 -13.31 -0.86 15.69
N ASP A 33 -13.06 -2.13 15.43
CA ASP A 33 -13.14 -3.22 16.42
C ASP A 33 -11.80 -3.52 17.06
N ASP A 34 -10.70 -3.23 16.36
CA ASP A 34 -9.34 -3.49 16.84
C ASP A 34 -8.36 -2.45 16.27
N ILE A 35 -7.41 -2.01 17.11
CA ILE A 35 -6.37 -1.06 16.72
C ILE A 35 -5.03 -1.68 17.06
N ILE A 36 -4.22 -1.91 16.02
CA ILE A 36 -2.93 -2.59 16.12
C ILE A 36 -1.83 -1.63 15.69
N LEU A 37 -0.91 -1.33 16.58
CA LEU A 37 0.29 -0.57 16.26
C LEU A 37 1.48 -1.51 16.19
N THR A 38 2.24 -1.45 15.10
CA THR A 38 3.55 -2.12 15.01
C THR A 38 4.65 -1.07 14.99
N ASP A 39 5.45 -1.05 16.04
CA ASP A 39 6.58 -0.15 16.21
C ASP A 39 7.84 -0.74 15.58
N ASP A 40 8.44 -0.04 14.64
CA ASP A 40 9.63 -0.47 13.89
C ASP A 40 10.94 -0.01 14.54
N ALA A 41 11.11 -0.30 15.83
CA ALA A 41 12.26 0.10 16.66
C ALA A 41 12.40 1.64 16.75
N SER A 42 11.32 2.33 17.12
CA SER A 42 11.34 3.77 17.39
C SER A 42 12.33 4.15 18.47
N ARG A 43 12.85 5.38 18.37
CA ARG A 43 13.79 5.97 19.32
C ARG A 43 13.15 7.01 20.25
N ASP A 44 11.88 7.30 20.01
CA ASP A 44 11.04 8.18 20.81
C ASP A 44 10.05 7.38 21.67
N ASN A 45 9.13 8.04 22.34
CA ASN A 45 8.15 7.42 23.24
C ASN A 45 6.92 6.86 22.48
N THR A 46 7.07 6.40 21.23
CA THR A 46 5.95 5.85 20.43
C THR A 46 5.29 4.67 21.13
N VAL A 47 6.08 3.75 21.67
CA VAL A 47 5.58 2.53 22.35
C VAL A 47 4.82 2.88 23.61
N GLU A 48 5.37 3.77 24.44
CA GLU A 48 4.76 4.22 25.69
C GLU A 48 3.41 4.90 25.42
N VAL A 49 3.36 5.82 24.46
CA VAL A 49 2.10 6.49 24.04
C VAL A 49 1.08 5.49 23.51
N SER A 50 1.51 4.48 22.75
CA SER A 50 0.63 3.42 22.26
C SER A 50 0.02 2.60 23.40
N GLN A 51 0.81 2.25 24.42
CA GLN A 51 0.35 1.53 25.61
C GLN A 51 -0.60 2.37 26.47
N GLU A 52 -0.31 3.66 26.67
CA GLU A 52 -1.21 4.60 27.36
C GLU A 52 -2.58 4.71 26.67
N LEU A 53 -2.61 4.61 25.34
CA LEU A 53 -3.84 4.63 24.53
C LEU A 53 -4.55 3.26 24.52
N GLY A 54 -4.00 2.23 25.16
CA GLY A 54 -4.57 0.89 25.22
C GLY A 54 -4.54 0.14 23.90
N LEU A 55 -3.62 0.49 22.98
CA LEU A 55 -3.51 -0.15 21.67
C LEU A 55 -2.84 -1.52 21.77
N ALA A 56 -3.22 -2.44 20.86
CA ALA A 56 -2.48 -3.68 20.67
C ALA A 56 -1.13 -3.36 20.04
N THR A 57 -0.06 -3.35 20.85
CA THR A 57 1.26 -2.88 20.44
C THR A 57 2.21 -4.05 20.19
N ILE A 58 2.79 -4.11 18.99
CA ILE A 58 3.86 -5.03 18.62
C ILE A 58 5.14 -4.20 18.45
N ARG A 59 6.25 -4.64 19.03
CA ARG A 59 7.53 -3.95 18.93
C ARG A 59 8.56 -4.82 18.23
N HIS A 60 9.17 -4.29 17.15
CA HIS A 60 10.34 -4.91 16.55
C HIS A 60 11.60 -4.61 17.38
N LEU A 61 12.50 -5.57 17.48
CA LEU A 61 13.80 -5.38 18.14
C LEU A 61 14.77 -4.55 17.30
N GLU A 62 14.59 -4.57 15.99
CA GLU A 62 15.35 -3.81 14.99
C GLU A 62 14.43 -3.27 13.91
N ASN A 63 14.86 -2.22 13.22
CA ASN A 63 14.07 -1.65 12.10
C ASN A 63 14.04 -2.64 10.94
N ARG A 64 12.84 -3.11 10.58
CA ARG A 64 12.59 -4.08 9.51
C ARG A 64 12.21 -3.43 8.18
N GLY A 65 12.15 -2.12 8.15
CA GLY A 65 11.72 -1.36 6.99
C GLY A 65 10.20 -1.24 6.87
N TYR A 66 9.79 -0.32 6.02
CA TYR A 66 8.39 0.06 5.85
C TYR A 66 7.48 -1.11 5.44
N GLY A 67 7.89 -1.90 4.43
CA GLY A 67 7.15 -3.08 4.00
C GLY A 67 7.19 -4.20 5.04
N GLY A 68 8.34 -4.41 5.70
CA GLY A 68 8.48 -5.38 6.78
C GLY A 68 7.55 -5.09 7.95
N ASN A 69 7.41 -3.82 8.32
CA ASN A 69 6.47 -3.37 9.35
C ASN A 69 5.02 -3.65 8.93
N GLN A 70 4.61 -3.31 7.71
CA GLN A 70 3.26 -3.57 7.23
C GLN A 70 2.92 -5.07 7.19
N LYS A 71 3.86 -5.93 6.79
CA LYS A 71 3.67 -7.39 6.82
C LYS A 71 3.33 -7.88 8.24
N THR A 72 4.03 -7.35 9.26
CA THR A 72 3.72 -7.64 10.67
C THR A 72 2.32 -7.13 11.05
N CYS A 73 1.97 -5.90 10.67
CA CYS A 73 0.65 -5.31 10.86
C CYS A 73 -0.47 -6.20 10.31
N TYR A 74 -0.36 -6.58 9.04
CA TYR A 74 -1.38 -7.40 8.37
C TYR A 74 -1.48 -8.80 8.96
N THR A 75 -0.35 -9.43 9.28
CA THR A 75 -0.33 -10.75 9.95
C THR A 75 -1.09 -10.69 11.27
N ALA A 76 -0.79 -9.71 12.12
CA ALA A 76 -1.46 -9.54 13.40
C ALA A 76 -2.98 -9.27 13.26
N ALA A 77 -3.39 -8.50 12.26
CA ALA A 77 -4.80 -8.24 11.99
C ALA A 77 -5.54 -9.52 11.57
N LEU A 78 -4.94 -10.34 10.71
CA LEU A 78 -5.50 -11.62 10.28
C LEU A 78 -5.62 -12.60 11.43
N GLU A 79 -4.59 -12.73 12.28
CA GLU A 79 -4.58 -13.58 13.48
C GLU A 79 -5.65 -13.17 14.49
N ARG A 80 -5.96 -11.88 14.59
CA ARG A 80 -7.01 -11.34 15.47
C ARG A 80 -8.41 -11.40 14.85
N GLY A 81 -8.56 -12.00 13.67
CA GLY A 81 -9.84 -12.26 13.04
C GLY A 81 -10.47 -11.05 12.34
N ALA A 82 -9.67 -10.10 11.84
CA ALA A 82 -10.18 -8.99 11.05
C ALA A 82 -10.71 -9.48 9.69
N ASP A 83 -11.88 -8.98 9.28
CA ASP A 83 -12.46 -9.18 7.94
C ASP A 83 -12.03 -8.07 6.98
N ILE A 84 -11.81 -6.87 7.53
CA ILE A 84 -11.36 -5.69 6.80
C ILE A 84 -10.22 -5.07 7.59
N VAL A 85 -9.13 -4.76 6.90
CA VAL A 85 -7.95 -4.12 7.50
C VAL A 85 -7.72 -2.77 6.84
N VAL A 86 -7.76 -1.71 7.63
CA VAL A 86 -7.48 -0.35 7.17
C VAL A 86 -6.11 0.08 7.67
N MET A 87 -5.19 0.37 6.77
CA MET A 87 -3.86 0.87 7.10
C MET A 87 -3.86 2.39 7.12
N VAL A 88 -3.52 2.97 8.26
CA VAL A 88 -3.42 4.42 8.51
C VAL A 88 -2.03 4.74 9.05
N HIS A 89 -1.37 5.76 8.48
CA HIS A 89 -0.11 6.25 9.05
C HIS A 89 -0.39 7.07 10.33
N PRO A 90 0.35 6.81 11.43
CA PRO A 90 0.17 7.55 12.68
C PRO A 90 0.77 8.96 12.66
N ASP A 91 1.24 9.44 11.51
CA ASP A 91 1.82 10.78 11.31
C ASP A 91 0.77 11.89 11.05
N TYR A 92 -0.51 11.54 11.09
CA TYR A 92 -1.64 12.45 10.89
C TYR A 92 -1.66 13.17 9.52
N GLN A 93 -0.91 12.67 8.53
CA GLN A 93 -0.92 13.23 7.16
C GLN A 93 -2.27 13.00 6.47
N TYR A 94 -2.89 11.87 6.74
CA TYR A 94 -4.20 11.47 6.25
C TYR A 94 -5.25 11.61 7.35
N THR A 95 -6.47 12.01 6.98
CA THR A 95 -7.57 12.08 7.94
C THR A 95 -8.12 10.69 8.28
N PRO A 96 -8.07 10.25 9.55
CA PRO A 96 -8.62 8.96 9.95
C PRO A 96 -10.15 8.84 9.78
N LYS A 97 -10.83 9.97 9.67
CA LYS A 97 -12.31 10.05 9.52
C LYS A 97 -12.85 9.30 8.30
N LEU A 98 -12.01 9.01 7.32
CA LEU A 98 -12.39 8.25 6.11
C LEU A 98 -12.38 6.73 6.30
N ILE A 99 -11.96 6.20 7.46
CA ILE A 99 -11.98 4.76 7.77
C ILE A 99 -13.34 4.15 7.44
N THR A 100 -14.44 4.78 7.89
CA THR A 100 -15.81 4.29 7.63
C THR A 100 -16.11 4.20 6.14
N ALA A 101 -15.79 5.23 5.36
CA ALA A 101 -16.05 5.25 3.93
C ALA A 101 -15.28 4.16 3.19
N MET A 102 -14.00 3.97 3.51
CA MET A 102 -13.18 2.91 2.91
C MET A 102 -13.67 1.52 3.31
N ALA A 103 -13.94 1.31 4.59
CA ALA A 103 -14.42 0.03 5.10
C ALA A 103 -15.79 -0.34 4.53
N SER A 104 -16.70 0.63 4.32
CA SER A 104 -18.02 0.36 3.77
C SER A 104 -17.97 -0.15 2.34
N MET A 105 -17.07 0.36 1.50
CA MET A 105 -16.91 -0.12 0.13
C MET A 105 -16.54 -1.61 0.06
N ILE A 106 -15.81 -2.11 1.07
CA ILE A 106 -15.46 -3.53 1.20
C ILE A 106 -16.57 -4.30 1.92
N ALA A 107 -17.13 -3.74 3.00
CA ALA A 107 -18.14 -4.41 3.82
C ALA A 107 -19.45 -4.72 3.05
N TYR A 108 -19.75 -3.95 2.01
CA TYR A 108 -20.89 -4.17 1.11
C TYR A 108 -20.51 -4.88 -0.19
N ASP A 109 -19.33 -5.49 -0.26
CA ASP A 109 -18.84 -6.32 -1.37
C ASP A 109 -18.74 -5.60 -2.72
N GLU A 110 -18.63 -4.27 -2.75
CA GLU A 110 -18.44 -3.49 -3.97
C GLU A 110 -17.00 -3.58 -4.48
N PHE A 111 -16.02 -3.55 -3.57
CA PHE A 111 -14.59 -3.61 -3.85
C PHE A 111 -13.88 -4.55 -2.89
N ASP A 112 -12.73 -5.08 -3.33
CA ASP A 112 -11.90 -5.98 -2.53
C ASP A 112 -10.78 -5.22 -1.81
N PHE A 113 -10.35 -4.08 -2.39
CA PHE A 113 -9.46 -3.13 -1.74
C PHE A 113 -9.75 -1.69 -2.19
N VAL A 114 -9.38 -0.72 -1.34
CA VAL A 114 -9.68 0.70 -1.53
C VAL A 114 -8.44 1.55 -1.28
N LEU A 115 -8.18 2.51 -2.19
CA LEU A 115 -7.11 3.50 -2.09
C LEU A 115 -7.70 4.88 -1.77
N ALA A 116 -7.11 5.58 -0.79
CA ALA A 116 -7.49 6.96 -0.48
C ALA A 116 -6.60 7.95 -1.25
N SER A 117 -7.06 8.36 -2.42
CA SER A 117 -6.29 9.20 -3.34
C SER A 117 -6.23 10.66 -2.91
N ARG A 118 -5.03 11.21 -2.84
CA ARG A 118 -4.76 12.64 -2.62
C ARG A 118 -5.03 13.47 -3.87
N ILE A 119 -5.02 12.82 -5.02
CA ILE A 119 -5.09 13.45 -6.34
C ILE A 119 -6.54 13.62 -6.80
N LEU A 120 -7.41 12.65 -6.49
CA LEU A 120 -8.78 12.57 -6.99
C LEU A 120 -9.62 13.82 -6.64
N CYS A 121 -9.43 14.42 -5.47
CA CYS A 121 -10.14 15.64 -5.05
C CYS A 121 -9.47 16.96 -5.51
N GLY A 122 -8.34 16.91 -6.23
CA GLY A 122 -7.61 18.09 -6.68
C GLY A 122 -7.01 18.95 -5.55
N SER A 123 -6.99 18.46 -4.31
CA SER A 123 -6.55 19.23 -3.13
C SER A 123 -5.09 19.03 -2.74
N ALA A 124 -4.35 18.16 -3.43
CA ALA A 124 -2.97 17.81 -3.06
C ALA A 124 -2.04 19.02 -2.92
N LEU A 125 -2.02 19.91 -3.91
CA LEU A 125 -1.21 21.13 -3.89
C LEU A 125 -1.69 22.13 -2.82
N LYS A 126 -3.00 22.27 -2.64
CA LYS A 126 -3.59 23.12 -1.58
C LYS A 126 -3.28 22.58 -0.18
N GLY A 127 -3.14 21.27 -0.05
CA GLY A 127 -2.73 20.60 1.18
C GLY A 127 -1.23 20.68 1.49
N GLY A 128 -0.44 21.34 0.62
CA GLY A 128 1.00 21.56 0.82
C GLY A 128 1.90 20.53 0.14
N MET A 129 1.39 19.69 -0.76
CA MET A 129 2.24 18.77 -1.53
C MET A 129 3.24 19.57 -2.38
N PRO A 130 4.56 19.33 -2.26
CA PRO A 130 5.55 19.97 -3.12
C PRO A 130 5.29 19.72 -4.60
N LEU A 131 5.44 20.74 -5.44
CA LEU A 131 5.13 20.66 -6.87
C LEU A 131 5.88 19.51 -7.58
N TYR A 132 7.16 19.31 -7.27
CA TYR A 132 7.95 18.22 -7.85
C TYR A 132 7.38 16.84 -7.47
N LYS A 133 6.88 16.65 -6.23
CA LYS A 133 6.22 15.41 -5.81
C LYS A 133 4.91 15.20 -6.55
N TYR A 134 4.14 16.27 -6.75
CA TYR A 134 2.90 16.21 -7.52
C TYR A 134 3.16 15.81 -8.97
N VAL A 135 4.10 16.46 -9.65
CA VAL A 135 4.45 16.16 -11.07
C VAL A 135 4.98 14.74 -11.19
N SER A 136 5.90 14.32 -10.30
CA SER A 136 6.43 12.95 -10.29
C SER A 136 5.34 11.91 -10.05
N ASN A 137 4.44 12.15 -9.10
CA ASN A 137 3.28 11.28 -8.84
C ASN A 137 2.42 11.12 -10.10
N ARG A 138 2.09 12.23 -10.78
CA ARG A 138 1.28 12.18 -12.02
C ARG A 138 1.98 11.41 -13.14
N ALA A 139 3.26 11.66 -13.36
CA ALA A 139 4.06 10.97 -14.37
C ALA A 139 4.16 9.45 -14.10
N LEU A 140 4.46 9.06 -12.85
CA LEU A 140 4.54 7.66 -12.45
C LEU A 140 3.17 6.98 -12.55
N THR A 141 2.09 7.63 -12.09
CA THR A 141 0.73 7.10 -12.19
C THR A 141 0.33 6.89 -13.66
N PHE A 142 0.64 7.84 -14.54
CA PHE A 142 0.38 7.71 -15.97
C PHE A 142 1.12 6.49 -16.56
N ALA A 143 2.41 6.37 -16.29
CA ALA A 143 3.21 5.24 -16.77
C ALA A 143 2.66 3.89 -16.25
N GLN A 144 2.29 3.83 -14.96
CA GLN A 144 1.68 2.63 -14.39
C GLN A 144 0.33 2.30 -15.02
N ASN A 145 -0.56 3.28 -15.21
CA ASN A 145 -1.85 3.07 -15.87
C ASN A 145 -1.71 2.49 -17.27
N VAL A 146 -0.70 2.94 -18.04
CA VAL A 146 -0.40 2.40 -19.37
C VAL A 146 0.15 0.96 -19.27
N LEU A 147 1.11 0.71 -18.38
CA LEU A 147 1.78 -0.59 -18.27
C LEU A 147 0.87 -1.66 -17.65
N ILE A 148 0.05 -1.29 -16.67
CA ILE A 148 -0.83 -2.19 -15.91
C ILE A 148 -2.23 -2.30 -16.54
N GLU A 149 -2.57 -1.42 -17.52
CA GLU A 149 -3.89 -1.32 -18.14
C GLU A 149 -5.02 -1.01 -17.15
N GLN A 150 -4.76 -0.04 -16.27
CA GLN A 150 -5.69 0.43 -15.25
C GLN A 150 -6.00 1.92 -15.42
N LYS A 151 -7.01 2.41 -14.69
CA LYS A 151 -7.39 3.82 -14.60
C LYS A 151 -7.45 4.24 -13.14
N ILE A 152 -6.33 4.10 -12.44
CA ILE A 152 -6.19 4.50 -11.03
C ILE A 152 -5.70 5.95 -10.99
N SER A 153 -6.27 6.75 -10.11
CA SER A 153 -5.91 8.17 -9.98
C SER A 153 -4.58 8.37 -9.27
N GLU A 154 -4.22 7.45 -8.35
CA GLU A 154 -2.98 7.50 -7.58
C GLU A 154 -2.61 6.12 -7.00
N TYR A 155 -1.39 5.62 -7.33
CA TYR A 155 -0.84 4.39 -6.76
C TYR A 155 -0.04 4.63 -5.46
N HIS A 156 0.36 5.89 -5.18
CA HIS A 156 1.41 6.23 -4.20
C HIS A 156 0.85 6.70 -2.86
N THR A 157 -0.43 6.47 -2.62
CA THR A 157 -1.04 6.74 -1.31
C THR A 157 -0.70 5.63 -0.33
N GLY A 158 -0.40 6.01 0.92
CA GLY A 158 -0.22 5.04 2.01
C GLY A 158 -1.50 4.73 2.78
N TYR A 159 -2.62 5.40 2.50
CA TYR A 159 -3.89 5.15 3.18
C TYR A 159 -4.74 4.18 2.37
N ARG A 160 -4.92 2.97 2.89
CA ARG A 160 -5.48 1.83 2.15
C ARG A 160 -6.37 0.98 3.02
N ALA A 161 -7.35 0.33 2.41
CA ALA A 161 -8.17 -0.69 3.05
C ALA A 161 -8.16 -1.97 2.21
N TRP A 162 -8.13 -3.12 2.86
CA TRP A 162 -8.01 -4.44 2.26
C TRP A 162 -9.04 -5.38 2.87
N SER A 163 -9.69 -6.19 2.06
CA SER A 163 -10.43 -7.34 2.56
C SER A 163 -9.47 -8.40 3.10
N ARG A 164 -9.96 -9.22 4.04
CA ARG A 164 -9.25 -10.40 4.52
C ARG A 164 -8.80 -11.29 3.37
N GLU A 165 -9.67 -11.52 2.41
CA GLU A 165 -9.43 -12.34 1.24
C GLU A 165 -8.21 -11.89 0.43
N VAL A 166 -8.05 -10.58 0.19
CA VAL A 166 -6.88 -10.01 -0.46
C VAL A 166 -5.61 -10.33 0.33
N LEU A 167 -5.61 -10.05 1.65
CA LEU A 167 -4.43 -10.23 2.50
C LEU A 167 -4.00 -11.71 2.64
N GLU A 168 -4.95 -12.63 2.64
CA GLU A 168 -4.67 -14.08 2.70
C GLU A 168 -4.18 -14.63 1.36
N ARG A 169 -4.64 -14.04 0.24
CA ARG A 169 -4.35 -14.55 -1.10
C ARG A 169 -3.00 -14.07 -1.64
N LEU A 170 -2.61 -12.82 -1.34
CA LEU A 170 -1.42 -12.23 -1.92
C LEU A 170 -0.13 -12.83 -1.34
N PRO A 171 0.90 -13.11 -2.18
CA PRO A 171 2.20 -13.60 -1.74
C PRO A 171 3.07 -12.47 -1.15
N LEU A 172 2.58 -11.80 -0.11
CA LEU A 172 3.18 -10.57 0.44
C LEU A 172 4.60 -10.77 1.00
N ARG A 173 4.97 -11.99 1.39
CA ARG A 173 6.34 -12.30 1.81
C ARG A 173 7.36 -12.21 0.68
N ALA A 174 6.92 -12.27 -0.58
CA ALA A 174 7.77 -12.07 -1.75
C ALA A 174 8.01 -10.59 -2.09
N CYS A 175 7.23 -9.68 -1.51
CA CYS A 175 7.37 -8.25 -1.72
C CYS A 175 8.55 -7.69 -0.92
N SER A 176 9.04 -6.53 -1.36
CA SER A 176 10.09 -5.74 -0.70
C SER A 176 9.74 -5.41 0.75
N ASP A 177 10.75 -5.25 1.60
CA ASP A 177 10.57 -4.71 2.96
C ASP A 177 10.70 -3.17 2.99
N ASP A 178 10.96 -2.50 1.88
CA ASP A 178 11.07 -1.04 1.74
C ASP A 178 9.79 -0.42 1.14
N PHE A 179 9.80 0.86 0.82
CA PHE A 179 8.65 1.66 0.37
C PHE A 179 7.95 1.15 -0.89
N VAL A 180 8.65 0.43 -1.78
CA VAL A 180 8.06 -0.14 -2.99
C VAL A 180 7.01 -1.21 -2.69
N PHE A 181 7.01 -1.79 -1.48
CA PHE A 181 6.03 -2.75 -0.99
C PHE A 181 4.59 -2.34 -1.31
N ASP A 182 4.26 -1.10 -1.02
CA ASP A 182 2.92 -0.55 -1.27
C ASP A 182 2.48 -0.67 -2.73
N ASN A 183 3.42 -0.45 -3.65
CA ASN A 183 3.16 -0.53 -5.08
C ASN A 183 3.08 -1.99 -5.54
N GLU A 184 4.00 -2.84 -5.09
CA GLU A 184 3.98 -4.27 -5.38
C GLU A 184 2.67 -4.93 -4.93
N MET A 185 2.17 -4.56 -3.75
CA MET A 185 0.91 -5.09 -3.21
C MET A 185 -0.31 -4.72 -4.08
N VAL A 186 -0.40 -3.46 -4.55
CA VAL A 186 -1.47 -3.04 -5.47
C VAL A 186 -1.38 -3.79 -6.80
N VAL A 187 -0.17 -3.92 -7.34
CA VAL A 187 0.05 -4.63 -8.61
C VAL A 187 -0.26 -6.11 -8.49
N GLN A 188 0.07 -6.75 -7.36
CA GLN A 188 -0.34 -8.13 -7.05
C GLN A 188 -1.87 -8.24 -7.02
N ALA A 189 -2.57 -7.35 -6.28
CA ALA A 189 -4.02 -7.39 -6.18
C ALA A 189 -4.69 -7.31 -7.56
N ILE A 190 -4.17 -6.44 -8.43
CA ILE A 190 -4.64 -6.33 -9.82
C ILE A 190 -4.33 -7.60 -10.61
N GLN A 191 -3.12 -8.16 -10.48
CA GLN A 191 -2.72 -9.42 -11.15
C GLN A 191 -3.63 -10.58 -10.76
N PHE A 192 -4.04 -10.65 -9.50
CA PHE A 192 -4.93 -11.69 -8.98
C PHE A 192 -6.42 -11.42 -9.22
N GLY A 193 -6.75 -10.32 -9.92
CA GLY A 193 -8.11 -10.00 -10.37
C GLY A 193 -9.01 -9.36 -9.32
N PHE A 194 -8.47 -8.85 -8.23
CA PHE A 194 -9.22 -8.14 -7.19
C PHE A 194 -9.71 -6.77 -7.68
N ARG A 195 -10.90 -6.38 -7.21
CA ARG A 195 -11.56 -5.11 -7.58
C ARG A 195 -11.02 -3.96 -6.75
N VAL A 196 -10.50 -2.93 -7.42
CA VAL A 196 -9.99 -1.72 -6.77
C VAL A 196 -11.03 -0.62 -6.73
N GLY A 197 -11.21 -0.01 -5.55
CA GLY A 197 -11.96 1.23 -5.37
C GLY A 197 -11.04 2.40 -5.01
N GLU A 198 -11.48 3.61 -5.26
CA GLU A 198 -10.80 4.83 -4.85
C GLU A 198 -11.76 5.79 -4.16
N ILE A 199 -11.27 6.47 -3.11
CA ILE A 199 -11.95 7.61 -2.50
C ILE A 199 -11.04 8.83 -2.50
N SER A 200 -11.63 10.03 -2.50
CA SER A 200 -10.89 11.27 -2.32
C SER A 200 -10.41 11.43 -0.88
N CYS A 201 -9.13 11.75 -0.69
CA CYS A 201 -8.55 11.98 0.62
C CYS A 201 -7.83 13.34 0.68
N PRO A 202 -8.36 14.34 1.40
CA PRO A 202 -7.61 15.54 1.70
C PRO A 202 -6.38 15.20 2.55
N THR A 203 -5.23 15.74 2.20
CA THR A 203 -3.98 15.53 2.95
C THR A 203 -3.43 16.85 3.46
N LYS A 204 -2.70 16.75 4.58
CA LYS A 204 -2.02 17.89 5.19
C LYS A 204 -0.53 17.59 5.25
N TYR A 205 0.27 18.49 4.67
CA TYR A 205 1.73 18.41 4.76
C TYR A 205 2.20 19.43 5.81
N PHE A 206 2.85 18.97 6.86
CA PHE A 206 3.41 19.78 7.94
C PHE A 206 4.75 19.18 8.39
N GLN A 207 5.51 19.88 9.23
CA GLN A 207 6.89 19.50 9.54
C GLN A 207 7.05 18.13 10.22
N GLU A 208 6.08 17.76 11.06
CA GLU A 208 6.07 16.46 11.77
C GLU A 208 5.60 15.30 10.89
N ALA A 209 5.00 15.56 9.72
CA ALA A 209 4.59 14.51 8.79
C ALA A 209 5.81 13.86 8.16
N SER A 210 5.82 12.52 8.17
CA SER A 210 6.94 11.77 7.59
C SER A 210 7.04 12.02 6.08
N SER A 211 8.24 12.27 5.58
CA SER A 211 8.46 12.35 4.14
C SER A 211 9.80 11.75 3.76
N ILE A 212 9.80 10.94 2.71
CA ILE A 212 11.04 10.43 2.13
C ILE A 212 11.83 11.58 1.48
N ASN A 213 13.15 11.56 1.63
CA ASN A 213 14.05 12.55 1.02
C ASN A 213 14.12 12.35 -0.51
N PHE A 214 14.76 13.31 -1.22
CA PHE A 214 14.81 13.28 -2.68
C PHE A 214 15.43 12.01 -3.24
N THR A 215 16.56 11.55 -2.71
CA THR A 215 17.25 10.34 -3.18
C THR A 215 16.37 9.09 -3.00
N ARG A 216 15.75 8.92 -1.85
CA ARG A 216 14.79 7.84 -1.60
C ARG A 216 13.56 7.93 -2.52
N SER A 217 13.10 9.16 -2.83
CA SER A 217 11.99 9.37 -3.78
C SER A 217 12.35 8.89 -5.19
N VAL A 218 13.59 9.11 -5.64
CA VAL A 218 14.08 8.61 -6.95
C VAL A 218 14.16 7.08 -6.93
N THR A 219 14.77 6.49 -5.89
CA THR A 219 14.85 5.02 -5.73
C THR A 219 13.46 4.39 -5.71
N TYR A 220 12.53 4.98 -4.98
CA TYR A 220 11.13 4.55 -4.96
C TYR A 220 10.49 4.63 -6.36
N GLY A 221 10.63 5.74 -7.07
CA GLY A 221 10.08 5.91 -8.41
C GLY A 221 10.60 4.89 -9.43
N LEU A 222 11.92 4.59 -9.38
CA LEU A 222 12.51 3.53 -10.20
C LEU A 222 11.96 2.15 -9.83
N GLY A 223 11.74 1.87 -8.55
CA GLY A 223 11.12 0.64 -8.08
C GLY A 223 9.68 0.47 -8.59
N VAL A 224 8.92 1.53 -8.54
CA VAL A 224 7.54 1.58 -9.04
C VAL A 224 7.48 1.28 -10.54
N LEU A 225 8.36 1.88 -11.33
CA LEU A 225 8.43 1.61 -12.78
C LEU A 225 8.88 0.18 -13.06
N GLU A 226 9.87 -0.33 -12.33
CA GLU A 226 10.30 -1.73 -12.45
C GLU A 226 9.16 -2.70 -12.15
N THR A 227 8.40 -2.48 -11.07
CA THR A 227 7.22 -3.28 -10.70
C THR A 227 6.18 -3.30 -11.84
N ALA A 228 5.87 -2.13 -12.41
CA ALA A 228 4.92 -2.04 -13.51
C ALA A 228 5.41 -2.71 -14.81
N ILE A 229 6.71 -2.58 -15.10
CA ILE A 229 7.34 -3.25 -16.25
C ILE A 229 7.33 -4.77 -16.04
N MET A 230 7.67 -5.26 -14.86
CA MET A 230 7.65 -6.69 -14.55
C MET A 230 6.23 -7.28 -14.66
N PHE A 231 5.20 -6.54 -14.22
CA PHE A 231 3.82 -6.91 -14.43
C PHE A 231 3.52 -7.06 -15.93
N ARG A 232 3.89 -6.07 -16.76
CA ARG A 232 3.67 -6.12 -18.20
C ARG A 232 4.40 -7.29 -18.86
N LEU A 233 5.65 -7.52 -18.51
CA LEU A 233 6.44 -8.64 -19.01
C LEU A 233 5.82 -10.00 -18.65
N LYS A 234 5.31 -10.16 -17.40
CA LYS A 234 4.58 -11.36 -17.01
C LYS A 234 3.31 -11.56 -17.85
N ARG A 235 2.54 -10.49 -18.04
CA ARG A 235 1.32 -10.55 -18.87
C ARG A 235 1.60 -10.91 -20.34
N LEU A 236 2.80 -10.63 -20.83
CA LEU A 236 3.27 -11.00 -22.18
C LEU A 236 3.95 -12.39 -22.21
N GLY A 237 4.09 -13.08 -21.09
CA GLY A 237 4.82 -14.35 -21.00
C GLY A 237 6.34 -14.23 -21.18
N LEU A 238 6.91 -13.03 -20.98
CA LEU A 238 8.33 -12.74 -21.17
C LEU A 238 9.15 -12.76 -19.89
N ALA A 239 8.50 -12.79 -18.72
CA ALA A 239 9.17 -12.85 -17.42
C ALA A 239 8.27 -13.51 -16.37
N GLU A 240 8.90 -14.14 -15.37
CA GLU A 240 8.26 -14.72 -14.18
C GLU A 240 8.81 -14.06 -12.91
N PRO A 241 8.35 -12.85 -12.57
CA PRO A 241 8.80 -12.16 -11.37
C PRO A 241 8.17 -12.80 -10.14
N GLY A 242 9.02 -13.32 -9.22
CA GLY A 242 8.60 -14.12 -8.07
C GLY A 242 7.62 -13.45 -7.11
N PHE A 243 7.52 -12.10 -7.11
CA PHE A 243 6.52 -11.40 -6.32
C PHE A 243 5.11 -11.43 -6.94
N LEU A 244 4.98 -11.81 -8.21
CA LEU A 244 3.69 -11.99 -8.91
C LEU A 244 3.29 -13.46 -9.06
N ASP A 245 4.05 -14.38 -8.48
CA ASP A 245 3.75 -15.81 -8.55
C ASP A 245 2.72 -16.18 -7.48
N ASP A 246 1.82 -17.09 -7.84
CA ASP A 246 0.86 -17.65 -6.91
C ASP A 246 1.51 -18.76 -6.04
N ASP A 247 2.37 -18.33 -5.12
CA ASP A 247 3.08 -19.21 -4.21
C ASP A 247 2.45 -19.17 -2.81
N PRO A 248 1.73 -20.21 -2.38
CA PRO A 248 1.14 -20.27 -1.03
C PRO A 248 2.17 -20.12 0.10
N GLY A 249 3.41 -20.56 -0.10
CA GLY A 249 4.49 -20.43 0.87
C GLY A 249 4.93 -18.98 1.15
N LYS A 250 4.56 -18.07 0.26
CA LYS A 250 4.86 -16.63 0.38
C LYS A 250 3.68 -15.79 0.91
N ARG A 251 2.56 -16.40 1.26
CA ARG A 251 1.40 -15.73 1.85
C ARG A 251 1.62 -15.44 3.34
N LEU A 252 0.90 -14.47 3.90
CA LEU A 252 0.97 -14.15 5.33
C LEU A 252 0.25 -15.19 6.19
N ALA A 253 -0.88 -15.72 5.73
CA ALA A 253 -1.69 -16.72 6.43
C ALA A 253 -2.32 -17.72 5.45
N GLY A 254 -2.45 -18.99 5.89
CA GLY A 254 -3.26 -20.11 5.47
C GLY A 254 -3.45 -20.53 4.02
N PRO A 255 -3.68 -21.85 3.75
CA PRO A 255 -3.65 -22.40 2.39
C PRO A 255 -4.99 -22.47 1.64
N ASP A 256 -6.15 -22.19 2.22
CA ASP A 256 -7.45 -22.64 1.68
C ASP A 256 -8.23 -21.62 0.82
N PHE A 257 -7.55 -20.68 0.16
CA PHE A 257 -8.20 -19.66 -0.64
C PHE A 257 -8.48 -20.09 -2.09
N LYS A 258 -9.73 -19.89 -2.58
CA LYS A 258 -10.10 -19.99 -4.01
C LYS A 258 -10.01 -18.62 -4.66
N ALA A 259 -9.11 -18.45 -5.63
CA ALA A 259 -8.97 -17.21 -6.37
C ALA A 259 -10.28 -16.81 -7.10
N PRO A 260 -10.65 -15.53 -7.15
CA PRO A 260 -11.71 -15.08 -8.04
C PRO A 260 -11.33 -15.39 -9.51
N PRO A 261 -12.32 -15.64 -10.41
CA PRO A 261 -12.03 -16.00 -11.78
C PRO A 261 -11.27 -14.86 -12.48
N GLN A 262 -10.10 -15.18 -13.03
CA GLN A 262 -9.33 -14.22 -13.82
C GLN A 262 -10.09 -13.86 -15.11
N LYS A 263 -10.28 -12.58 -15.36
CA LYS A 263 -10.72 -12.11 -16.67
C LYS A 263 -9.63 -12.44 -17.70
N ALA A 264 -10.01 -13.15 -18.77
CA ALA A 264 -9.10 -13.51 -19.86
C ALA A 264 -8.34 -12.27 -20.37
N PRO A 265 -7.03 -12.37 -20.69
CA PRO A 265 -6.27 -11.24 -21.21
C PRO A 265 -6.85 -10.80 -22.55
N VAL A 266 -7.06 -9.51 -22.73
CA VAL A 266 -7.41 -8.92 -24.02
C VAL A 266 -6.15 -8.99 -24.91
N ALA A 267 -6.11 -9.96 -25.79
CA ALA A 267 -4.97 -10.28 -26.63
C ALA A 267 -4.87 -9.37 -27.89
N ALA A 268 -4.77 -8.06 -27.69
CA ALA A 268 -4.59 -7.20 -28.87
C ALA A 268 -3.88 -5.89 -28.48
N MET A 269 -2.59 -5.90 -28.49
CA MET A 269 -1.64 -4.77 -28.70
C MET A 269 -0.20 -5.13 -28.25
N ALA A 270 0.13 -6.41 -28.22
CA ALA A 270 1.30 -6.93 -27.52
C ALA A 270 2.65 -6.73 -28.23
N ALA A 271 2.67 -6.59 -29.58
CA ALA A 271 3.95 -6.68 -30.32
C ALA A 271 4.79 -5.39 -30.32
N LEU A 272 4.19 -4.20 -30.27
CA LEU A 272 4.94 -2.93 -30.31
C LEU A 272 5.39 -2.43 -28.92
N ALA A 273 4.71 -2.86 -27.86
CA ALA A 273 5.05 -2.46 -26.50
C ALA A 273 6.24 -3.24 -25.91
N GLY A 274 6.49 -4.48 -26.37
CA GLY A 274 7.50 -5.37 -25.79
C GLY A 274 8.94 -4.82 -25.90
N VAL A 275 9.32 -4.28 -27.06
CA VAL A 275 10.69 -3.76 -27.28
C VAL A 275 10.94 -2.49 -26.46
N ALA A 276 9.98 -1.59 -26.39
CA ALA A 276 10.08 -0.36 -25.59
C ALA A 276 10.14 -0.66 -24.07
N VAL A 277 9.40 -1.66 -23.61
CA VAL A 277 9.37 -2.08 -22.20
C VAL A 277 10.69 -2.72 -21.77
N VAL A 278 11.28 -3.58 -22.60
CA VAL A 278 12.60 -4.19 -22.32
C VAL A 278 13.71 -3.14 -22.28
N GLY A 279 13.72 -2.19 -23.22
CA GLY A 279 14.67 -1.09 -23.23
C GLY A 279 14.58 -0.20 -21.99
N ALA A 280 13.36 0.15 -21.57
CA ALA A 280 13.11 0.92 -20.35
C ALA A 280 13.58 0.17 -19.08
N TRP A 281 13.35 -1.15 -19.03
CA TRP A 281 13.78 -1.97 -17.89
C TRP A 281 15.30 -2.03 -17.74
N LEU A 282 16.02 -2.21 -18.86
CA LEU A 282 17.49 -2.18 -18.86
C LEU A 282 18.03 -0.82 -18.41
N GLY A 283 17.43 0.28 -18.90
CA GLY A 283 17.78 1.63 -18.48
C GLY A 283 17.56 1.88 -16.98
N ILE A 284 16.44 1.40 -16.42
CA ILE A 284 16.15 1.50 -14.98
C ILE A 284 17.15 0.70 -14.13
N ARG A 285 17.55 -0.48 -14.57
CA ARG A 285 18.57 -1.28 -13.86
C ARG A 285 19.93 -0.60 -13.82
N LEU A 286 20.36 -0.01 -14.93
CA LEU A 286 21.62 0.75 -15.00
C LEU A 286 21.58 2.00 -14.10
N LEU A 287 20.49 2.76 -14.13
CA LEU A 287 20.30 3.90 -13.23
C LEU A 287 20.30 3.49 -11.75
N ARG A 288 19.63 2.38 -11.39
CA ARG A 288 19.67 1.87 -10.01
C ARG A 288 21.07 1.46 -9.56
N ALA A 289 21.89 0.89 -10.44
CA ALA A 289 23.28 0.55 -10.12
C ALA A 289 24.10 1.82 -9.84
N ALA A 290 23.89 2.88 -10.62
CA ALA A 290 24.57 4.17 -10.44
C ALA A 290 24.19 4.92 -9.14
N PHE A 291 22.98 4.66 -8.59
CA PHE A 291 22.51 5.30 -7.33
C PHE A 291 22.75 4.44 -6.07
N ARG A 292 23.32 3.24 -6.21
CA ARG A 292 23.67 2.36 -5.07
C ARG A 292 25.16 2.41 -4.67
N GLY A 293 26.00 3.05 -5.47
CA GLY A 293 27.40 3.39 -5.13
C GLY A 293 27.48 4.78 -4.52
#